data_24bfa1e00177e39466406128a8cb2d88
#
_entry.id   24bfa1e00177e39466406128a8cb2d88
#
_cell.length_a   1.000
_cell.length_b   1.000
_cell.length_c   1.000
_cell.angle_alpha   90.00
_cell.angle_beta   90.00
_cell.angle_gamma   90.00
#
_symmetry.space_group_name_H-M   'P 1'
#
loop_
_entity.id
_entity.type
_entity.pdbx_description
1 polymer ?
#
loop_
_entity_poly.entity_id
_entity_poly.type
_entity_poly.pdbx_seq_one_letter_code
_entity_poly.pdbx_strand_id
1 'polypeptide(L)'
;MENYILITWLNDFIFCPYSIYLHNIYSNASDTTYYSSSQTKGRDAHKSIDKGIYSTKKDDLIGIDVINHKYGLVGKIDVFHKDKGLLVERKRQIKTIYDGYKYQLYAQYFCLQEMGYDVKAIKFYSMVDNKSYPIAIPTSAELEKFEKHIQTIKQYNPMDNSFRQNIEKCKFCIYANLCDKTDL
;
A
#
# COMPACT_ATOMS: atom_id res chain seq x y z
N MET A 1 9.47 -8.02 -20.07
CA MET A 1 8.82 -6.90 -19.32
C MET A 1 9.11 -7.14 -17.86
N GLU A 2 9.78 -6.23 -17.19
CA GLU A 2 9.96 -6.32 -15.74
C GLU A 2 8.58 -6.17 -15.08
N ASN A 3 8.15 -7.18 -14.36
CA ASN A 3 6.87 -7.16 -13.65
C ASN A 3 7.06 -6.39 -12.34
N TYR A 4 6.77 -5.09 -12.36
CA TYR A 4 6.73 -4.28 -11.15
C TYR A 4 5.55 -4.67 -10.27
N ILE A 5 5.79 -4.69 -8.97
CA ILE A 5 4.79 -4.86 -7.91
C ILE A 5 4.24 -3.49 -7.53
N LEU A 6 2.93 -3.33 -7.50
CA LEU A 6 2.31 -2.16 -6.91
C LEU A 6 2.55 -2.12 -5.40
N ILE A 7 2.96 -0.97 -4.87
CA ILE A 7 3.22 -0.80 -3.43
C ILE A 7 2.01 -1.21 -2.58
N THR A 8 0.79 -0.98 -3.05
CA THR A 8 -0.45 -1.40 -2.38
C THR A 8 -0.56 -2.92 -2.24
N TRP A 9 -0.02 -3.69 -3.19
CA TRP A 9 -0.05 -5.16 -3.14
C TRP A 9 0.71 -5.73 -1.95
N LEU A 10 1.68 -5.01 -1.39
CA LEU A 10 2.41 -5.46 -0.19
C LEU A 10 1.46 -5.66 1.00
N ASN A 11 0.47 -4.78 1.14
CA ASN A 11 -0.56 -4.92 2.16
C ASN A 11 -1.64 -5.92 1.75
N ASP A 12 -2.08 -5.86 0.49
CA ASP A 12 -3.16 -6.69 -0.02
C ASP A 12 -2.80 -8.18 0.00
N PHE A 13 -1.53 -8.51 -0.27
CA PHE A 13 -1.02 -9.88 -0.20
C PHE A 13 -1.10 -10.47 1.22
N ILE A 14 -0.82 -9.67 2.25
CA ILE A 14 -0.96 -10.10 3.65
C ILE A 14 -2.42 -10.32 4.01
N PHE A 15 -3.31 -9.49 3.47
CA PHE A 15 -4.73 -9.66 3.66
C PHE A 15 -5.22 -10.95 3.00
N CYS A 16 -4.98 -11.09 1.71
CA CYS A 16 -5.30 -12.28 0.92
C CYS A 16 -4.44 -12.30 -0.36
N PRO A 17 -3.53 -13.28 -0.52
CA PRO A 17 -2.71 -13.40 -1.74
C PRO A 17 -3.54 -13.43 -3.03
N TYR A 18 -4.68 -14.09 -3.00
CA TYR A 18 -5.57 -14.23 -4.16
C TYR A 18 -6.23 -12.90 -4.58
N SER A 19 -6.31 -11.91 -3.67
CA SER A 19 -6.88 -10.60 -3.98
C SER A 19 -6.12 -9.86 -5.08
N ILE A 20 -4.80 -10.08 -5.21
CA ILE A 20 -3.99 -9.48 -6.28
C ILE A 20 -4.42 -10.01 -7.65
N TYR A 21 -4.67 -11.31 -7.76
CA TYR A 21 -5.17 -11.92 -8.99
C TYR A 21 -6.55 -11.37 -9.36
N LEU A 22 -7.47 -11.29 -8.40
CA LEU A 22 -8.79 -10.71 -8.62
C LEU A 22 -8.71 -9.21 -8.99
N HIS A 23 -7.81 -8.46 -8.36
CA HIS A 23 -7.57 -7.07 -8.72
C HIS A 23 -7.16 -6.92 -10.18
N ASN A 24 -6.26 -7.77 -10.68
CA ASN A 24 -5.83 -7.74 -12.07
C ASN A 24 -6.96 -8.10 -13.05
N ILE A 25 -7.80 -9.08 -12.71
CA ILE A 25 -8.96 -9.47 -13.54
C ILE A 25 -9.98 -8.34 -13.60
N TYR A 26 -10.30 -7.74 -12.46
CA TYR A 26 -11.36 -6.73 -12.35
C TYR A 26 -10.86 -5.29 -12.42
N SER A 27 -9.58 -5.06 -12.77
CA SER A 27 -8.98 -3.73 -12.84
C SER A 27 -9.71 -2.74 -13.76
N ASN A 28 -10.36 -3.25 -14.81
CA ASN A 28 -11.14 -2.46 -15.77
C ASN A 28 -12.65 -2.46 -15.49
N ALA A 29 -13.11 -3.16 -14.45
CA ALA A 29 -14.51 -3.16 -14.07
C ALA A 29 -14.87 -1.86 -13.33
N SER A 30 -16.15 -1.46 -13.41
CA SER A 30 -16.60 -0.28 -12.66
C SER A 30 -16.40 -0.47 -11.16
N ASP A 31 -15.80 0.52 -10.51
CA ASP A 31 -15.59 0.54 -9.06
C ASP A 31 -16.88 0.29 -8.26
N THR A 32 -18.03 0.70 -8.81
CA THR A 32 -19.34 0.48 -8.18
C THR A 32 -19.73 -0.98 -8.07
N THR A 33 -19.06 -1.86 -8.82
CA THR A 33 -19.36 -3.29 -8.87
C THR A 33 -18.88 -4.03 -7.63
N TYR A 34 -17.78 -3.57 -6.99
CA TYR A 34 -17.12 -4.32 -5.93
C TYR A 34 -16.60 -3.50 -4.74
N TYR A 35 -16.57 -2.16 -4.81
CA TYR A 35 -16.12 -1.35 -3.69
C TYR A 35 -17.14 -1.32 -2.54
N SER A 36 -16.67 -1.61 -1.33
CA SER A 36 -17.44 -1.39 -0.12
C SER A 36 -17.47 0.09 0.29
N SER A 37 -18.44 0.46 1.13
CA SER A 37 -18.55 1.84 1.65
C SER A 37 -17.29 2.30 2.42
N SER A 38 -16.57 1.38 3.08
CA SER A 38 -15.33 1.68 3.80
C SER A 38 -14.19 2.06 2.88
N GLN A 39 -14.09 1.44 1.71
CA GLN A 39 -13.05 1.74 0.72
C GLN A 39 -13.35 3.01 -0.05
N THR A 40 -14.61 3.26 -0.40
CA THR A 40 -15.04 4.54 -0.96
C THR A 40 -14.65 5.68 -0.02
N LYS A 41 -14.93 5.55 1.29
CA LYS A 41 -14.50 6.51 2.31
C LYS A 41 -12.98 6.63 2.44
N GLY A 42 -12.24 5.54 2.24
CA GLY A 42 -10.77 5.53 2.19
C GLY A 42 -10.25 6.36 1.03
N ARG A 43 -10.75 6.13 -0.20
CA ARG A 43 -10.39 6.90 -1.40
C ARG A 43 -10.75 8.37 -1.27
N ASP A 44 -11.95 8.69 -0.78
CA ASP A 44 -12.38 10.07 -0.56
C ASP A 44 -11.42 10.84 0.36
N ALA A 45 -10.82 10.15 1.32
CA ALA A 45 -9.82 10.72 2.21
C ALA A 45 -8.52 11.12 1.49
N HIS A 46 -8.19 10.51 0.35
CA HIS A 46 -7.01 10.85 -0.46
C HIS A 46 -7.29 11.85 -1.58
N LYS A 47 -8.53 12.26 -1.82
CA LYS A 47 -8.89 13.19 -2.91
C LYS A 47 -8.10 14.51 -2.89
N SER A 48 -7.75 15.04 -1.73
CA SER A 48 -6.93 16.27 -1.63
C SER A 48 -5.49 16.05 -2.07
N ILE A 49 -4.98 14.84 -1.89
CA ILE A 49 -3.66 14.41 -2.36
C ILE A 49 -3.67 14.26 -3.88
N ASP A 50 -4.62 13.49 -4.40
CA ASP A 50 -4.75 13.23 -5.84
C ASP A 50 -4.95 14.51 -6.66
N LYS A 51 -5.59 15.51 -6.08
CA LYS A 51 -5.79 16.83 -6.70
C LYS A 51 -4.63 17.81 -6.48
N GLY A 52 -3.59 17.43 -5.73
CA GLY A 52 -2.44 18.30 -5.42
C GLY A 52 -2.78 19.53 -4.57
N ILE A 53 -3.94 19.57 -3.91
CA ILE A 53 -4.42 20.72 -3.14
C ILE A 53 -4.15 20.65 -1.65
N TYR A 54 -3.45 19.60 -1.19
CA TYR A 54 -3.17 19.36 0.23
C TYR A 54 -2.23 20.40 0.85
N SER A 55 -1.23 20.84 0.10
CA SER A 55 -0.26 21.86 0.56
C SER A 55 0.12 22.76 -0.61
N THR A 56 0.33 24.03 -0.31
CA THR A 56 0.87 25.03 -1.25
C THR A 56 2.36 25.24 -1.07
N LYS A 57 3.01 24.53 -0.13
CA LYS A 57 4.44 24.64 0.12
C LYS A 57 5.23 24.05 -1.03
N LYS A 58 6.19 24.84 -1.55
CA LYS A 58 7.04 24.48 -2.68
C LYS A 58 7.93 23.25 -2.43
N ASP A 59 8.22 22.98 -1.15
CA ASP A 59 9.07 21.88 -0.70
C ASP A 59 8.30 20.58 -0.38
N ASP A 60 6.97 20.60 -0.49
CA ASP A 60 6.15 19.41 -0.31
C ASP A 60 5.94 18.70 -1.66
N LEU A 61 6.32 17.43 -1.74
CA LEU A 61 5.91 16.55 -2.83
C LEU A 61 4.65 15.81 -2.41
N ILE A 62 3.61 15.93 -3.24
CA ILE A 62 2.27 15.44 -2.91
C ILE A 62 1.77 14.57 -4.05
N GLY A 63 1.37 13.32 -3.73
CA GLY A 63 0.76 12.40 -4.70
C GLY A 63 1.67 12.05 -5.88
N ILE A 64 2.99 12.11 -5.71
CA ILE A 64 3.92 11.81 -6.80
C ILE A 64 4.08 10.30 -7.00
N ASP A 65 4.26 9.91 -8.25
CA ASP A 65 4.62 8.55 -8.60
C ASP A 65 6.07 8.25 -8.18
N VAL A 66 6.28 7.07 -7.66
CA VAL A 66 7.59 6.60 -7.21
C VAL A 66 7.91 5.22 -7.75
N ILE A 67 9.19 4.97 -7.96
CA ILE A 67 9.71 3.72 -8.51
C ILE A 67 10.94 3.27 -7.72
N ASN A 68 11.11 1.95 -7.60
CA ASN A 68 12.34 1.34 -7.13
C ASN A 68 12.68 0.16 -8.03
N HIS A 69 13.79 0.26 -8.75
CA HIS A 69 14.24 -0.78 -9.69
C HIS A 69 14.85 -1.97 -8.95
N LYS A 70 15.56 -1.72 -7.85
CA LYS A 70 16.19 -2.80 -7.06
C LYS A 70 15.16 -3.86 -6.62
N TYR A 71 14.02 -3.42 -6.14
CA TYR A 71 12.96 -4.33 -5.67
C TYR A 71 11.86 -4.58 -6.72
N GLY A 72 11.84 -3.81 -7.79
CA GLY A 72 10.78 -3.85 -8.80
C GLY A 72 9.45 -3.34 -8.23
N LEU A 73 9.46 -2.16 -7.62
CA LEU A 73 8.29 -1.55 -6.97
C LEU A 73 7.87 -0.27 -7.68
N VAL A 74 6.57 -0.05 -7.79
CA VAL A 74 5.97 1.21 -8.27
C VAL A 74 4.76 1.58 -7.44
N GLY A 75 4.50 2.86 -7.32
CA GLY A 75 3.31 3.36 -6.61
C GLY A 75 3.31 4.87 -6.47
N LYS A 76 2.55 5.34 -5.49
CA LYS A 76 2.49 6.76 -5.13
C LYS A 76 2.81 6.95 -3.66
N ILE A 77 3.35 8.12 -3.33
CA ILE A 77 3.42 8.60 -1.94
C ILE A 77 2.32 9.62 -1.70
N ASP A 78 1.88 9.75 -0.45
CA ASP A 78 0.94 10.80 -0.09
C ASP A 78 1.64 12.14 0.02
N VAL A 79 2.59 12.26 0.95
CA VAL A 79 3.32 13.52 1.21
C VAL A 79 4.77 13.23 1.56
N PHE A 80 5.69 13.99 0.94
CA PHE A 80 7.08 14.06 1.37
C PHE A 80 7.49 15.52 1.56
N HIS A 81 7.82 15.89 2.79
CA HIS A 81 8.35 17.19 3.15
C HIS A 81 9.87 17.20 2.93
N LYS A 82 10.34 17.77 1.82
CA LYS A 82 11.76 17.78 1.44
C LYS A 82 12.64 18.51 2.44
N ASP A 83 12.15 19.63 2.98
CA ASP A 83 12.85 20.45 3.97
C ASP A 83 13.20 19.65 5.24
N LYS A 84 12.36 18.69 5.61
CA LYS A 84 12.49 17.86 6.82
C LYS A 84 12.98 16.44 6.55
N GLY A 85 13.04 16.04 5.29
CA GLY A 85 13.25 14.63 4.92
C GLY A 85 12.18 13.70 5.50
N LEU A 86 10.93 14.16 5.60
CA LEU A 86 9.86 13.46 6.30
C LEU A 86 8.83 12.90 5.31
N LEU A 87 8.76 11.57 5.23
CA LEU A 87 7.71 10.86 4.49
C LEU A 87 6.48 10.62 5.39
N VAL A 88 5.31 10.95 4.89
CA VAL A 88 4.04 10.79 5.60
C VAL A 88 3.07 10.01 4.72
N GLU A 89 2.69 8.83 5.16
CA GLU A 89 1.58 8.06 4.60
C GLU A 89 0.31 8.33 5.41
N ARG A 90 -0.75 8.74 4.75
CA ARG A 90 -2.02 9.11 5.37
C ARG A 90 -3.00 7.94 5.33
N LYS A 91 -3.58 7.63 6.45
CA LYS A 91 -4.66 6.65 6.55
C LYS A 91 -5.90 7.32 7.10
N ARG A 92 -7.07 6.94 6.61
CA ARG A 92 -8.32 7.49 7.13
C ARG A 92 -8.42 7.34 8.66
N GLN A 93 -8.18 6.13 9.16
CA GLN A 93 -8.15 5.81 10.59
C GLN A 93 -7.17 4.67 10.83
N ILE A 94 -6.37 4.79 11.90
CA ILE A 94 -5.44 3.75 12.33
C ILE A 94 -5.88 3.25 13.70
N LYS A 95 -6.37 2.01 13.75
CA LYS A 95 -6.66 1.30 15.00
C LYS A 95 -5.48 0.42 15.41
N THR A 96 -4.84 -0.20 14.44
CA THR A 96 -3.67 -1.08 14.62
C THR A 96 -2.75 -0.89 13.42
N ILE A 97 -1.44 -0.88 13.66
CA ILE A 97 -0.43 -0.84 12.60
C ILE A 97 -0.03 -2.28 12.28
N TYR A 98 -0.46 -2.76 11.13
CA TYR A 98 -0.14 -4.08 10.61
C TYR A 98 1.18 -4.07 9.83
N ASP A 99 1.81 -5.22 9.67
CA ASP A 99 3.04 -5.34 8.89
C ASP A 99 2.84 -4.91 7.43
N GLY A 100 1.67 -5.15 6.84
CA GLY A 100 1.35 -4.68 5.49
C GLY A 100 1.42 -3.16 5.35
N TYR A 101 0.98 -2.41 6.36
CA TYR A 101 1.14 -0.96 6.38
C TYR A 101 2.62 -0.56 6.43
N LYS A 102 3.40 -1.21 7.30
CA LYS A 102 4.84 -0.95 7.41
C LYS A 102 5.56 -1.24 6.10
N TYR A 103 5.25 -2.38 5.45
CA TYR A 103 5.87 -2.73 4.18
C TYR A 103 5.51 -1.73 3.07
N GLN A 104 4.29 -1.23 3.04
CA GLN A 104 3.90 -0.16 2.12
C GLN A 104 4.74 1.10 2.35
N LEU A 105 4.88 1.54 3.62
CA LEU A 105 5.67 2.72 3.98
C LEU A 105 7.17 2.52 3.71
N TYR A 106 7.71 1.33 3.96
CA TYR A 106 9.11 0.97 3.64
C TYR A 106 9.36 0.97 2.13
N ALA A 107 8.41 0.47 1.34
CA ALA A 107 8.50 0.52 -0.11
C ALA A 107 8.59 1.96 -0.63
N GLN A 108 7.74 2.85 -0.13
CA GLN A 108 7.77 4.28 -0.46
C GLN A 108 9.09 4.93 -0.04
N TYR A 109 9.61 4.59 1.15
CA TYR A 109 10.90 5.03 1.65
C TYR A 109 12.04 4.62 0.69
N PHE A 110 12.12 3.35 0.31
CA PHE A 110 13.15 2.87 -0.62
C PHE A 110 13.01 3.45 -2.02
N CYS A 111 11.80 3.69 -2.51
CA CYS A 111 11.58 4.38 -3.77
C CYS A 111 12.15 5.81 -3.72
N LEU A 112 11.82 6.58 -2.69
CA LEU A 112 12.32 7.95 -2.56
C LEU A 112 13.85 8.00 -2.43
N GLN A 113 14.46 7.07 -1.68
CA GLN A 113 15.92 6.99 -1.58
C GLN A 113 16.58 6.71 -2.94
N GLU A 114 16.05 5.74 -3.72
CA GLU A 114 16.59 5.44 -5.05
C GLU A 114 16.41 6.61 -6.02
N MET A 115 15.32 7.36 -5.87
CA MET A 115 15.08 8.60 -6.63
C MET A 115 15.94 9.79 -6.17
N GLY A 116 16.83 9.60 -5.19
CA GLY A 116 17.80 10.62 -4.74
C GLY A 116 17.31 11.55 -3.63
N TYR A 117 16.17 11.24 -3.00
CA TYR A 117 15.69 12.04 -1.87
C TYR A 117 16.30 11.59 -0.54
N ASP A 118 16.69 12.54 0.30
CA ASP A 118 17.20 12.29 1.66
C ASP A 118 16.03 12.12 2.63
N VAL A 119 15.61 10.87 2.85
CA VAL A 119 14.50 10.53 3.76
C VAL A 119 15.04 10.22 5.14
N LYS A 120 14.82 11.12 6.11
CA LYS A 120 15.32 11.04 7.48
C LYS A 120 14.33 10.41 8.46
N ALA A 121 13.04 10.54 8.18
CA ALA A 121 11.97 10.05 9.05
C ALA A 121 10.76 9.62 8.23
N ILE A 122 10.05 8.62 8.74
CA ILE A 122 8.83 8.11 8.15
C ILE A 122 7.73 7.98 9.20
N LYS A 123 6.48 8.26 8.83
CA LYS A 123 5.35 8.11 9.74
C LYS A 123 4.04 7.83 9.04
N PHE A 124 3.10 7.29 9.80
CA PHE A 124 1.69 7.36 9.44
C PHE A 124 1.01 8.56 10.06
N TYR A 125 -0.03 9.03 9.39
CA TYR A 125 -0.95 10.02 9.91
C TYR A 125 -2.39 9.52 9.79
N SER A 126 -3.08 9.42 10.92
CA SER A 126 -4.48 9.03 11.01
C SER A 126 -5.36 10.28 10.98
N MET A 127 -6.18 10.41 9.93
CA MET A 127 -6.92 11.64 9.66
C MET A 127 -8.13 11.84 10.56
N VAL A 128 -8.79 10.76 11.01
CA VAL A 128 -10.02 10.87 11.82
C VAL A 128 -9.73 11.39 13.22
N ASP A 129 -8.61 10.98 13.81
CA ASP A 129 -8.23 11.32 15.18
C ASP A 129 -6.99 12.24 15.25
N ASN A 130 -6.50 12.70 14.09
CA ASN A 130 -5.35 13.60 13.96
C ASN A 130 -4.09 13.10 14.65
N LYS A 131 -3.88 11.77 14.71
CA LYS A 131 -2.71 11.17 15.35
C LYS A 131 -1.60 10.86 14.37
N SER A 132 -0.37 11.14 14.80
CA SER A 132 0.84 10.75 14.09
C SER A 132 1.49 9.55 14.76
N TYR A 133 1.94 8.59 13.94
CA TYR A 133 2.62 7.37 14.38
C TYR A 133 3.99 7.30 13.71
N PRO A 134 5.06 7.77 14.39
CA PRO A 134 6.42 7.61 13.89
C PRO A 134 6.76 6.12 13.72
N ILE A 135 7.41 5.79 12.62
CA ILE A 135 7.88 4.43 12.34
C ILE A 135 9.40 4.51 12.21
N ALA A 136 10.08 3.56 12.83
CA ALA A 136 11.54 3.46 12.68
C ALA A 136 11.90 3.13 11.22
N ILE A 137 13.01 3.69 10.75
CA ILE A 137 13.64 3.25 9.50
C ILE A 137 13.98 1.75 9.65
N PRO A 138 13.75 0.92 8.61
CA PRO A 138 13.89 -0.52 8.74
C PRO A 138 15.30 -0.93 9.13
N THR A 139 15.41 -1.73 10.17
CA THR A 139 16.63 -2.42 10.59
C THR A 139 16.97 -3.54 9.57
N SER A 140 18.18 -4.08 9.65
CA SER A 140 18.58 -5.22 8.80
C SER A 140 17.60 -6.40 8.89
N ALA A 141 17.10 -6.71 10.10
CA ALA A 141 16.13 -7.78 10.30
C ALA A 141 14.74 -7.48 9.69
N GLU A 142 14.31 -6.22 9.73
CA GLU A 142 13.07 -5.79 9.08
C GLU A 142 13.21 -5.75 7.57
N LEU A 143 14.38 -5.36 7.07
CA LEU A 143 14.72 -5.40 5.66
C LEU A 143 14.67 -6.83 5.11
N GLU A 144 15.26 -7.80 5.81
CA GLU A 144 15.20 -9.20 5.41
C GLU A 144 13.76 -9.73 5.30
N LYS A 145 12.91 -9.39 6.28
CA LYS A 145 11.48 -9.75 6.23
C LYS A 145 10.75 -9.08 5.05
N PHE A 146 11.05 -7.82 4.80
CA PHE A 146 10.49 -7.07 3.69
C PHE A 146 10.90 -7.66 2.33
N GLU A 147 12.19 -7.99 2.15
CA GLU A 147 12.72 -8.62 0.94
C GLU A 147 12.10 -10.01 0.73
N LYS A 148 12.00 -10.81 1.78
CA LYS A 148 11.32 -12.11 1.73
C LYS A 148 9.85 -11.97 1.31
N HIS A 149 9.15 -10.96 1.83
CA HIS A 149 7.75 -10.69 1.45
C HIS A 149 7.63 -10.36 -0.04
N ILE A 150 8.51 -9.50 -0.57
CA ILE A 150 8.56 -9.18 -2.01
C ILE A 150 8.80 -10.46 -2.84
N GLN A 151 9.75 -11.31 -2.44
CA GLN A 151 10.02 -12.56 -3.15
C GLN A 151 8.80 -13.50 -3.13
N THR A 152 8.11 -13.58 -2.00
CA THR A 152 6.88 -14.39 -1.90
C THR A 152 5.80 -13.90 -2.87
N ILE A 153 5.63 -12.58 -3.01
CA ILE A 153 4.68 -12.00 -3.97
C ILE A 153 5.10 -12.34 -5.42
N LYS A 154 6.40 -12.19 -5.73
CA LYS A 154 6.92 -12.49 -7.09
C LYS A 154 6.78 -13.96 -7.49
N GLN A 155 6.84 -14.85 -6.53
CA GLN A 155 6.74 -16.30 -6.74
C GLN A 155 5.31 -16.82 -6.62
N TYR A 156 4.36 -15.98 -6.22
CA TYR A 156 2.98 -16.40 -6.00
C TYR A 156 2.30 -16.82 -7.31
N ASN A 157 1.75 -18.02 -7.28
CA ASN A 157 0.95 -18.57 -8.37
C ASN A 157 -0.53 -18.65 -7.94
N PRO A 158 -1.43 -17.85 -8.50
CA PRO A 158 -2.85 -17.88 -8.14
C PRO A 158 -3.56 -19.19 -8.51
N MET A 159 -2.96 -19.99 -9.41
CA MET A 159 -3.49 -21.31 -9.82
C MET A 159 -3.04 -22.43 -8.89
N ASP A 160 -2.26 -22.13 -7.86
CA ASP A 160 -1.85 -23.14 -6.89
C ASP A 160 -3.06 -23.59 -6.04
N ASN A 161 -3.34 -24.89 -6.08
CA ASN A 161 -4.43 -25.49 -5.31
C ASN A 161 -4.15 -25.58 -3.81
N SER A 162 -2.95 -25.20 -3.34
CA SER A 162 -2.62 -25.14 -1.93
C SER A 162 -3.24 -23.94 -1.21
N PHE A 163 -3.74 -22.96 -1.94
CA PHE A 163 -4.39 -21.78 -1.35
C PHE A 163 -5.56 -22.19 -0.43
N ARG A 164 -5.57 -21.61 0.76
CA ARG A 164 -6.67 -21.75 1.72
C ARG A 164 -7.13 -20.35 2.12
N GLN A 165 -8.42 -20.10 1.88
CA GLN A 165 -9.04 -18.83 2.24
C GLN A 165 -9.20 -18.72 3.77
N ASN A 166 -9.18 -17.50 4.26
CA ASN A 166 -9.58 -17.17 5.62
C ASN A 166 -10.97 -16.54 5.59
N ILE A 167 -11.99 -17.28 5.95
CA ILE A 167 -13.41 -16.86 5.90
C ILE A 167 -13.63 -15.55 6.68
N GLU A 168 -12.99 -15.36 7.82
CA GLU A 168 -13.13 -14.12 8.58
C GLU A 168 -12.58 -12.89 7.82
N LYS A 169 -11.52 -13.07 7.04
CA LYS A 169 -11.04 -12.02 6.13
C LYS A 169 -11.97 -11.87 4.92
N CYS A 170 -12.51 -12.96 4.39
CA CYS A 170 -13.41 -12.93 3.24
C CYS A 170 -14.66 -12.08 3.50
N LYS A 171 -15.21 -12.09 4.71
CA LYS A 171 -16.33 -11.22 5.12
C LYS A 171 -16.07 -9.72 4.91
N PHE A 172 -14.81 -9.31 4.87
CA PHE A 172 -14.38 -7.92 4.66
C PHE A 172 -13.72 -7.71 3.29
N CYS A 173 -13.66 -8.74 2.45
CA CYS A 173 -13.03 -8.67 1.15
C CYS A 173 -13.97 -8.00 0.14
N ILE A 174 -13.43 -7.06 -0.63
CA ILE A 174 -14.20 -6.39 -1.70
C ILE A 174 -14.59 -7.35 -2.82
N TYR A 175 -13.80 -8.38 -3.01
CA TYR A 175 -14.02 -9.37 -4.08
C TYR A 175 -14.82 -10.59 -3.61
N ALA A 176 -15.36 -10.61 -2.38
CA ALA A 176 -16.03 -11.80 -1.85
C ALA A 176 -17.11 -12.34 -2.80
N ASN A 177 -17.97 -11.46 -3.33
CA ASN A 177 -19.05 -11.83 -4.26
C ASN A 177 -18.59 -12.23 -5.67
N LEU A 178 -17.30 -12.03 -5.99
CA LEU A 178 -16.69 -12.31 -7.30
C LEU A 178 -15.61 -13.38 -7.22
N CYS A 179 -15.35 -13.89 -6.01
CA CYS A 179 -14.26 -14.80 -5.71
C CYS A 179 -14.70 -16.24 -5.85
N ASP A 180 -14.03 -17.00 -6.71
CA ASP A 180 -14.26 -18.44 -6.90
C ASP A 180 -13.65 -19.32 -5.79
N LYS A 181 -12.99 -18.71 -4.79
CA LYS A 181 -12.35 -19.40 -3.66
C LYS A 181 -13.09 -19.23 -2.34
N THR A 182 -14.27 -18.63 -2.33
CA THR A 182 -15.06 -18.43 -1.12
C THR A 182 -16.49 -18.89 -1.34
N ASP A 183 -17.09 -19.44 -0.28
CA ASP A 183 -18.48 -19.89 -0.23
C ASP A 183 -19.39 -18.88 0.48
N LEU A 184 -19.00 -17.60 0.55
CA LEU A 184 -19.79 -16.50 1.14
C LEU A 184 -20.87 -16.02 0.19
#